data_02adfdc5d9aeafeb9b913e70398a5fbe
#
_entry.id   02adfdc5d9aeafeb9b913e70398a5fbe
#
_cell.length_a   1.000
_cell.length_b   1.000
_cell.length_c   1.000
_cell.angle_alpha   90.00
_cell.angle_beta   90.00
_cell.angle_gamma   90.00
#
_symmetry.space_group_name_H-M   'P 1'
#
loop_
_entity.id
_entity.type
_entity.pdbx_description
1 polymer ?
#
loop_
_entity_poly.entity_id
_entity_poly.type
_entity_poly.pdbx_seq_one_letter_code
_entity_poly.pdbx_strand_id
1 'polypeptide(L)'
;FFPAIGREVDGRIEVLDGSRRRAACLYSGMPFEVLVTKDELSLSDARQLAIDIQTAKEHTLRELGNRLKLMYPEHMNQSDIAAAEGLSPAKVTRAFQAASVPDEMIAVFPSVGELSINDYKTLLDIAEKAASRQISVQELAEGVRERIAHDALTELDDPAVKAKIIGYFRAASAEPKS
;
A
#
# COMPACT_ATOMS: atom_id res chain seq x y z
N PHE A 1 12.33 11.99 -3.96
CA PHE A 1 12.08 11.64 -5.37
C PHE A 1 12.68 10.27 -5.63
N PHE A 2 11.86 9.30 -6.04
CA PHE A 2 12.38 8.01 -6.48
C PHE A 2 12.84 8.14 -7.93
N PRO A 3 14.02 7.62 -8.31
CA PRO A 3 14.46 7.59 -9.69
C PRO A 3 13.49 6.76 -10.53
N ALA A 4 13.37 7.07 -11.80
CA ALA A 4 12.64 6.24 -12.74
C ALA A 4 13.42 4.92 -12.99
N ILE A 5 12.70 3.89 -13.45
CA ILE A 5 13.34 2.60 -13.78
C ILE A 5 13.28 2.40 -15.28
N GLY A 6 14.41 2.03 -15.85
CA GLY A 6 14.55 1.73 -17.27
C GLY A 6 15.40 0.48 -17.48
N ARG A 7 15.34 -0.06 -18.70
CA ARG A 7 16.22 -1.12 -19.19
C ARG A 7 16.96 -0.66 -20.45
N GLU A 8 18.14 -1.18 -20.67
CA GLU A 8 18.86 -0.94 -21.92
C GLU A 8 18.42 -1.97 -22.96
N VAL A 9 17.96 -1.48 -24.13
CA VAL A 9 17.59 -2.30 -25.28
C VAL A 9 18.23 -1.67 -26.51
N ASP A 10 19.10 -2.40 -27.19
CA ASP A 10 19.77 -1.96 -28.43
C ASP A 10 20.45 -0.59 -28.31
N GLY A 11 21.11 -0.32 -27.17
CA GLY A 11 21.80 0.94 -26.90
C GLY A 11 20.87 2.12 -26.59
N ARG A 12 19.57 1.85 -26.36
CA ARG A 12 18.58 2.82 -25.92
C ARG A 12 18.01 2.45 -24.57
N ILE A 13 17.66 3.48 -23.79
CA ILE A 13 17.01 3.27 -22.49
C ILE A 13 15.49 3.33 -22.67
N GLU A 14 14.84 2.19 -22.47
CA GLU A 14 13.40 2.09 -22.41
C GLU A 14 12.94 2.33 -20.97
N VAL A 15 12.10 3.36 -20.75
CA VAL A 15 11.58 3.71 -19.42
C VAL A 15 10.40 2.82 -19.08
N LEU A 16 10.55 1.99 -18.04
CA LEU A 16 9.51 1.07 -17.56
C LEU A 16 8.52 1.75 -16.59
N ASP A 17 9.02 2.69 -15.77
CA ASP A 17 8.20 3.54 -14.89
C ASP A 17 8.70 4.99 -14.92
N GLY A 18 7.78 5.94 -14.77
CA GLY A 18 8.10 7.36 -14.72
C GLY A 18 7.95 8.10 -16.05
N SER A 19 7.22 7.56 -17.03
CA SER A 19 6.98 8.20 -18.34
C SER A 19 6.41 9.62 -18.23
N ARG A 20 5.51 9.88 -17.26
CA ARG A 20 4.98 11.24 -17.00
C ARG A 20 6.06 12.17 -16.46
N ARG A 21 6.94 11.70 -15.57
CA ARG A 21 8.08 12.48 -15.07
C ARG A 21 9.08 12.77 -16.19
N ARG A 22 9.34 11.79 -17.05
CA ARG A 22 10.18 11.98 -18.22
C ARG A 22 9.63 13.10 -19.11
N ALA A 23 8.34 13.08 -19.42
CA ALA A 23 7.70 14.12 -20.22
C ALA A 23 7.80 15.50 -19.55
N ALA A 24 7.57 15.59 -18.25
CA ALA A 24 7.70 16.82 -17.47
C ALA A 24 9.14 17.35 -17.45
N CYS A 25 10.13 16.47 -17.25
CA CYS A 25 11.55 16.85 -17.29
C CYS A 25 11.99 17.32 -18.68
N LEU A 26 11.54 16.67 -19.75
CA LEU A 26 11.79 17.10 -21.12
C LEU A 26 11.21 18.50 -21.39
N TYR A 27 10.01 18.77 -20.90
CA TYR A 27 9.35 20.07 -21.07
C TYR A 27 10.03 21.18 -20.28
N SER A 28 10.49 20.87 -19.05
CA SER A 28 11.12 21.85 -18.16
C SER A 28 12.64 21.97 -18.31
N GLY A 29 13.27 21.13 -19.15
CA GLY A 29 14.73 21.09 -19.28
C GLY A 29 15.48 20.57 -18.06
N MET A 30 14.77 19.93 -17.12
CA MET A 30 15.35 19.38 -15.90
C MET A 30 15.97 17.99 -16.14
N PRO A 31 17.06 17.64 -15.43
CA PRO A 31 17.63 16.31 -15.53
C PRO A 31 16.62 15.25 -15.06
N PHE A 32 16.62 14.10 -15.75
CA PHE A 32 15.77 12.97 -15.47
C PHE A 32 16.62 11.77 -15.05
N GLU A 33 16.54 11.40 -13.77
CA GLU A 33 17.28 10.27 -13.24
C GLU A 33 16.57 8.96 -13.53
N VAL A 34 17.30 8.01 -14.11
CA VAL A 34 16.82 6.67 -14.42
C VAL A 34 17.79 5.65 -13.88
N LEU A 35 17.29 4.71 -13.05
CA LEU A 35 18.04 3.50 -12.71
C LEU A 35 17.90 2.52 -13.87
N VAL A 36 19.02 2.22 -14.53
CA VAL A 36 19.05 1.32 -15.67
C VAL A 36 19.53 -0.05 -15.22
N THR A 37 18.72 -1.08 -15.45
CA THR A 37 19.15 -2.45 -15.31
C THR A 37 19.84 -2.92 -16.59
N LYS A 38 20.95 -3.64 -16.43
CA LYS A 38 21.68 -4.27 -17.53
C LYS A 38 21.22 -5.69 -17.81
N ASP A 39 20.39 -6.24 -16.94
CA ASP A 39 19.85 -7.58 -17.10
C ASP A 39 18.73 -7.59 -18.14
N GLU A 40 18.70 -8.63 -18.96
CA GLU A 40 17.58 -8.88 -19.87
C GLU A 40 16.31 -9.19 -19.04
N LEU A 41 15.54 -8.16 -18.75
CA LEU A 41 14.23 -8.33 -18.14
C LEU A 41 13.24 -8.81 -19.19
N SER A 42 12.61 -9.94 -18.92
CA SER A 42 11.46 -10.39 -19.71
C SER A 42 10.28 -9.41 -19.54
N LEU A 43 9.30 -9.46 -20.45
CA LEU A 43 8.11 -8.64 -20.33
C LEU A 43 7.32 -8.93 -19.03
N SER A 44 7.41 -10.17 -18.53
CA SER A 44 6.79 -10.58 -17.27
C SER A 44 7.52 -9.98 -16.06
N ASP A 45 8.86 -9.95 -16.08
CA ASP A 45 9.66 -9.34 -15.02
C ASP A 45 9.48 -7.82 -14.98
N ALA A 46 9.36 -7.17 -16.14
CA ALA A 46 9.04 -5.74 -16.22
C ALA A 46 7.66 -5.43 -15.64
N ARG A 47 6.66 -6.27 -15.89
CA ARG A 47 5.33 -6.14 -15.29
C ARG A 47 5.35 -6.35 -13.78
N GLN A 48 6.07 -7.38 -13.31
CA GLN A 48 6.22 -7.64 -11.87
C GLN A 48 6.92 -6.47 -11.19
N LEU A 49 8.00 -5.94 -11.76
CA LEU A 49 8.70 -4.78 -11.24
C LEU A 49 7.78 -3.54 -11.16
N ALA A 50 6.93 -3.32 -12.17
CA ALA A 50 5.96 -2.22 -12.16
C ALA A 50 4.91 -2.39 -11.03
N ILE A 51 4.48 -3.62 -10.76
CA ILE A 51 3.59 -3.96 -9.65
C ILE A 51 4.29 -3.69 -8.32
N ASP A 52 5.52 -4.14 -8.14
CA ASP A 52 6.32 -3.96 -6.93
C ASP A 52 6.54 -2.47 -6.62
N ILE A 53 6.80 -1.66 -7.65
CA ILE A 53 6.94 -0.20 -7.50
C ILE A 53 5.60 0.44 -7.11
N GLN A 54 4.49 0.02 -7.70
CA GLN A 54 3.16 0.53 -7.36
C GLN A 54 2.82 0.19 -5.90
N THR A 55 3.11 -1.02 -5.48
CA THR A 55 2.92 -1.52 -4.12
C THR A 55 3.78 -0.77 -3.11
N ALA A 56 5.05 -0.52 -3.43
CA ALA A 56 5.94 0.31 -2.61
C ALA A 56 5.42 1.74 -2.44
N LYS A 57 4.81 2.32 -3.49
CA LYS A 57 4.16 3.65 -3.40
C LYS A 57 2.97 3.66 -2.44
N GLU A 58 2.18 2.60 -2.41
CA GLU A 58 1.03 2.47 -1.50
C GLU A 58 1.50 2.27 -0.04
N HIS A 59 2.54 1.49 0.18
CA HIS A 59 3.19 1.37 1.49
C HIS A 59 3.74 2.71 1.97
N THR A 60 4.34 3.50 1.08
CA THR A 60 4.80 4.86 1.36
C THR A 60 3.64 5.79 1.80
N LEU A 61 2.41 5.57 1.32
CA LEU A 61 1.24 6.34 1.78
C LEU A 61 0.93 6.10 3.26
N ARG A 62 1.06 4.85 3.76
CA ARG A 62 0.88 4.55 5.19
C ARG A 62 1.95 5.23 6.04
N GLU A 63 3.20 5.17 5.63
CA GLU A 63 4.30 5.88 6.29
C GLU A 63 4.09 7.39 6.28
N LEU A 64 3.67 7.95 5.16
CA LEU A 64 3.30 9.36 5.06
C LEU A 64 2.19 9.71 6.05
N GLY A 65 1.12 8.92 6.10
CA GLY A 65 0.01 9.15 7.01
C GLY A 65 0.42 9.09 8.47
N ASN A 66 1.26 8.13 8.85
CA ASN A 66 1.81 8.04 10.21
C ASN A 66 2.68 9.26 10.55
N ARG A 67 3.51 9.72 9.62
CA ARG A 67 4.30 10.94 9.77
C ARG A 67 3.41 12.17 9.97
N LEU A 68 2.39 12.33 9.14
CA LEU A 68 1.47 13.46 9.24
C LEU A 68 0.69 13.47 10.56
N LYS A 69 0.28 12.31 11.06
CA LYS A 69 -0.37 12.17 12.37
C LYS A 69 0.54 12.59 13.53
N LEU A 70 1.84 12.37 13.41
CA LEU A 70 2.81 12.81 14.42
C LEU A 70 3.12 14.31 14.34
N MET A 71 3.11 14.88 13.13
CA MET A 71 3.51 16.27 12.90
C MET A 71 2.39 17.28 13.13
N TYR A 72 1.15 16.88 12.89
CA TYR A 72 0.00 17.77 12.93
C TYR A 72 -1.02 17.35 13.99
N PRO A 73 -1.64 18.31 14.71
CA PRO A 73 -2.68 18.01 15.69
C PRO A 73 -3.91 17.40 15.03
N GLU A 74 -4.60 16.50 15.74
CA GLU A 74 -5.78 15.78 15.24
C GLU A 74 -6.92 16.70 14.76
N HIS A 75 -7.04 17.89 15.32
CA HIS A 75 -8.08 18.85 14.96
C HIS A 75 -7.75 19.68 13.71
N MET A 76 -6.54 19.56 13.17
CA MET A 76 -6.16 20.31 11.97
C MET A 76 -6.84 19.74 10.73
N ASN A 77 -7.41 20.63 9.91
CA ASN A 77 -8.08 20.24 8.68
C ASN A 77 -7.09 19.62 7.68
N GLN A 78 -7.48 18.53 7.04
CA GLN A 78 -6.65 17.83 6.05
C GLN A 78 -6.30 18.72 4.84
N SER A 79 -7.15 19.68 4.48
CA SER A 79 -6.85 20.65 3.42
C SER A 79 -5.72 21.59 3.79
N ASP A 80 -5.65 22.01 5.08
CA ASP A 80 -4.59 22.87 5.59
C ASP A 80 -3.26 22.10 5.67
N ILE A 81 -3.31 20.83 6.09
CA ILE A 81 -2.15 19.94 6.07
C ILE A 81 -1.64 19.75 4.63
N ALA A 82 -2.55 19.52 3.68
CA ALA A 82 -2.20 19.37 2.28
C ALA A 82 -1.49 20.62 1.73
N ALA A 83 -2.00 21.80 2.05
CA ALA A 83 -1.38 23.07 1.66
C ALA A 83 0.01 23.24 2.30
N ALA A 84 0.15 22.94 3.60
CA ALA A 84 1.42 23.04 4.31
C ALA A 84 2.50 22.10 3.77
N GLU A 85 2.11 20.89 3.37
CA GLU A 85 3.02 19.85 2.85
C GLU A 85 3.21 19.89 1.32
N GLY A 86 2.53 20.79 0.61
CA GLY A 86 2.56 20.82 -0.86
C GLY A 86 1.95 19.57 -1.51
N LEU A 87 0.98 18.94 -0.85
CA LEU A 87 0.32 17.71 -1.30
C LEU A 87 -1.10 18.00 -1.79
N SER A 88 -1.65 17.09 -2.60
CA SER A 88 -3.08 17.16 -2.91
C SER A 88 -3.92 16.71 -1.71
N PRO A 89 -5.11 17.29 -1.46
CA PRO A 89 -6.02 16.85 -0.40
C PRO A 89 -6.36 15.36 -0.50
N ALA A 90 -6.56 14.84 -1.72
CA ALA A 90 -6.82 13.43 -1.96
C ALA A 90 -5.66 12.52 -1.50
N LYS A 91 -4.40 12.97 -1.65
CA LYS A 91 -3.23 12.22 -1.19
C LYS A 91 -3.16 12.19 0.33
N VAL A 92 -3.45 13.30 0.99
CA VAL A 92 -3.51 13.37 2.46
C VAL A 92 -4.61 12.46 3.00
N THR A 93 -5.81 12.53 2.43
CA THR A 93 -6.93 11.65 2.82
C THR A 93 -6.56 10.17 2.70
N ARG A 94 -5.97 9.75 1.58
CA ARG A 94 -5.53 8.36 1.37
C ARG A 94 -4.43 7.94 2.35
N ALA A 95 -3.49 8.84 2.64
CA ALA A 95 -2.44 8.60 3.61
C ALA A 95 -3.01 8.40 5.03
N PHE A 96 -3.95 9.24 5.45
CA PHE A 96 -4.63 9.09 6.74
C PHE A 96 -5.46 7.80 6.80
N GLN A 97 -6.17 7.44 5.74
CA GLN A 97 -6.91 6.17 5.66
C GLN A 97 -5.97 4.97 5.83
N ALA A 98 -4.86 4.94 5.09
CA ALA A 98 -3.88 3.87 5.20
C ALA A 98 -3.25 3.79 6.61
N ALA A 99 -2.95 4.94 7.23
CA ALA A 99 -2.39 5.03 8.57
C ALA A 99 -3.40 4.77 9.70
N SER A 100 -4.70 4.76 9.40
CA SER A 100 -5.76 4.51 10.39
C SER A 100 -6.08 3.02 10.56
N VAL A 101 -5.62 2.16 9.65
CA VAL A 101 -5.74 0.71 9.85
C VAL A 101 -4.83 0.29 10.99
N PRO A 102 -5.34 -0.44 12.00
CA PRO A 102 -4.54 -0.91 13.13
C PRO A 102 -3.33 -1.75 12.72
N ASP A 103 -2.20 -1.54 13.40
CA ASP A 103 -0.95 -2.24 13.11
C ASP A 103 -1.09 -3.76 13.29
N GLU A 104 -1.89 -4.21 14.24
CA GLU A 104 -2.17 -5.62 14.51
C GLU A 104 -2.80 -6.33 13.30
N MET A 105 -3.67 -5.63 12.56
CA MET A 105 -4.27 -6.16 11.33
C MET A 105 -3.25 -6.22 10.20
N ILE A 106 -2.42 -5.18 10.06
CA ILE A 106 -1.38 -5.12 9.03
C ILE A 106 -0.33 -6.22 9.24
N ALA A 107 0.05 -6.48 10.50
CA ALA A 107 1.04 -7.49 10.86
C ALA A 107 0.62 -8.95 10.53
N VAL A 108 -0.64 -9.17 10.18
CA VAL A 108 -1.13 -10.50 9.77
C VAL A 108 -0.76 -10.83 8.32
N PHE A 109 -0.51 -9.81 7.49
CA PHE A 109 -0.18 -10.00 6.09
C PHE A 109 1.30 -10.36 5.91
N PRO A 110 1.63 -11.43 5.18
CA PRO A 110 3.02 -11.81 4.92
C PRO A 110 3.74 -10.79 4.03
N SER A 111 3.00 -10.12 3.15
CA SER A 111 3.50 -9.10 2.23
C SER A 111 2.66 -7.83 2.34
N VAL A 112 3.07 -6.92 3.23
CA VAL A 112 2.37 -5.64 3.46
C VAL A 112 2.40 -4.76 2.21
N GLY A 113 3.47 -4.87 1.42
CA GLY A 113 3.64 -4.14 0.15
C GLY A 113 2.56 -4.44 -0.89
N GLU A 114 1.79 -5.51 -0.77
CA GLU A 114 0.72 -5.89 -1.67
C GLU A 114 -0.64 -5.26 -1.35
N LEU A 115 -0.77 -4.56 -0.22
CA LEU A 115 -2.01 -3.91 0.16
C LEU A 115 -2.25 -2.65 -0.67
N SER A 116 -3.34 -2.65 -1.42
CA SER A 116 -3.80 -1.50 -2.19
C SER A 116 -4.56 -0.49 -1.31
N ILE A 117 -4.79 0.70 -1.83
CA ILE A 117 -5.63 1.71 -1.19
C ILE A 117 -7.04 1.17 -0.87
N ASN A 118 -7.60 0.35 -1.74
CA ASN A 118 -8.90 -0.26 -1.51
C ASN A 118 -8.85 -1.33 -0.41
N ASP A 119 -7.73 -2.04 -0.28
CA ASP A 119 -7.52 -2.99 0.80
C ASP A 119 -7.45 -2.27 2.15
N TYR A 120 -6.69 -1.18 2.25
CA TYR A 120 -6.65 -0.35 3.46
C TYR A 120 -8.03 0.17 3.85
N LYS A 121 -8.82 0.66 2.89
CA LYS A 121 -10.18 1.11 3.13
C LYS A 121 -11.06 -0.03 3.65
N THR A 122 -10.99 -1.20 3.02
CA THR A 122 -11.74 -2.40 3.45
C THR A 122 -11.35 -2.82 4.86
N LEU A 123 -10.06 -2.83 5.19
CA LEU A 123 -9.57 -3.19 6.52
C LEU A 123 -10.03 -2.18 7.58
N LEU A 124 -10.06 -0.89 7.25
CA LEU A 124 -10.59 0.13 8.14
C LEU A 124 -12.08 -0.06 8.42
N ASP A 125 -12.89 -0.30 7.40
CA ASP A 125 -14.33 -0.60 7.54
C ASP A 125 -14.56 -1.85 8.41
N ILE A 126 -13.70 -2.86 8.29
CA ILE A 126 -13.74 -4.08 9.12
C ILE A 126 -13.41 -3.76 10.58
N ALA A 127 -12.37 -2.96 10.82
CA ALA A 127 -11.97 -2.55 12.17
C ALA A 127 -13.10 -1.76 12.86
N GLU A 128 -13.75 -0.85 12.16
CA GLU A 128 -14.88 -0.07 12.66
C GLU A 128 -16.08 -0.98 13.00
N LYS A 129 -16.39 -1.96 12.15
CA LYS A 129 -17.45 -2.94 12.40
C LYS A 129 -17.13 -3.82 13.62
N ALA A 130 -15.90 -4.27 13.76
CA ALA A 130 -15.45 -5.05 14.91
C ALA A 130 -15.60 -4.23 16.21
N ALA A 131 -15.15 -2.97 16.19
CA ALA A 131 -15.28 -2.06 17.31
C ALA A 131 -16.75 -1.84 17.72
N SER A 132 -17.67 -1.66 16.76
CA SER A 132 -19.11 -1.53 17.01
C SER A 132 -19.74 -2.76 17.67
N ARG A 133 -19.08 -3.92 17.53
CA ARG A 133 -19.49 -5.20 18.13
C ARG A 133 -18.67 -5.56 19.38
N GLN A 134 -17.85 -4.64 19.87
CA GLN A 134 -16.99 -4.85 21.03
C GLN A 134 -15.95 -5.97 20.83
N ILE A 135 -15.57 -6.26 19.59
CA ILE A 135 -14.47 -7.15 19.25
C ILE A 135 -13.20 -6.31 19.22
N SER A 136 -12.21 -6.66 20.04
CA SER A 136 -10.92 -5.95 19.99
C SER A 136 -10.14 -6.29 18.73
N VAL A 137 -9.29 -5.36 18.28
CA VAL A 137 -8.44 -5.58 17.11
C VAL A 137 -7.48 -6.75 17.33
N GLN A 138 -7.03 -6.96 18.56
CA GLN A 138 -6.17 -8.06 18.94
C GLN A 138 -6.89 -9.41 18.79
N GLU A 139 -8.11 -9.54 19.33
CA GLU A 139 -8.95 -10.74 19.14
C GLU A 139 -9.20 -11.03 17.67
N LEU A 140 -9.50 -9.96 16.89
CA LEU A 140 -9.72 -10.08 15.46
C LEU A 140 -8.48 -10.61 14.72
N ALA A 141 -7.31 -10.03 14.99
CA ALA A 141 -6.05 -10.44 14.37
C ALA A 141 -5.62 -11.86 14.78
N GLU A 142 -5.82 -12.24 16.04
CA GLU A 142 -5.54 -13.57 16.56
C GLU A 142 -6.39 -14.63 15.85
N GLY A 143 -7.70 -14.45 15.78
CA GLY A 143 -8.61 -15.37 15.09
C GLY A 143 -8.26 -15.53 13.60
N VAL A 144 -7.79 -14.49 12.96
CA VAL A 144 -7.31 -14.56 11.57
C VAL A 144 -5.99 -15.34 11.46
N ARG A 145 -5.04 -15.15 12.40
CA ARG A 145 -3.78 -15.93 12.44
C ARG A 145 -4.04 -17.42 12.63
N GLU A 146 -4.95 -17.79 13.52
CA GLU A 146 -5.34 -19.17 13.74
C GLU A 146 -5.91 -19.82 12.45
N ARG A 147 -6.75 -19.10 11.71
CA ARG A 147 -7.28 -19.57 10.42
C ARG A 147 -6.20 -19.72 9.36
N ILE A 148 -5.27 -18.77 9.27
CA ILE A 148 -4.13 -18.85 8.36
C ILE A 148 -3.29 -20.11 8.65
N ALA A 149 -3.02 -20.37 9.92
CA ALA A 149 -2.26 -21.55 10.34
C ALA A 149 -3.01 -22.86 10.04
N HIS A 150 -4.32 -22.88 10.24
CA HIS A 150 -5.16 -24.04 9.97
C HIS A 150 -5.26 -24.37 8.48
N ASP A 151 -5.42 -23.34 7.63
CA ASP A 151 -5.68 -23.52 6.19
C ASP A 151 -4.41 -23.68 5.36
N ALA A 152 -3.22 -23.66 5.97
CA ALA A 152 -1.91 -23.89 5.35
C ALA A 152 -1.76 -23.12 4.00
N LEU A 153 -1.86 -21.78 4.03
CA LEU A 153 -1.90 -20.93 2.82
C LEU A 153 -0.59 -20.90 2.01
N THR A 154 0.34 -21.81 2.27
CA THR A 154 1.68 -21.83 1.68
C THR A 154 1.74 -22.18 0.19
N GLU A 155 0.63 -22.67 -0.39
CA GLU A 155 0.56 -23.10 -1.80
C GLU A 155 -0.09 -22.04 -2.72
N LEU A 156 -0.51 -20.91 -2.17
CA LEU A 156 -1.19 -19.87 -2.94
C LEU A 156 -0.21 -18.74 -3.34
N ASP A 157 -0.48 -18.09 -4.45
CA ASP A 157 0.19 -16.85 -4.83
C ASP A 157 -0.18 -15.70 -3.86
N ASP A 158 0.67 -14.68 -3.77
CA ASP A 158 0.50 -13.56 -2.85
C ASP A 158 -0.85 -12.83 -2.99
N PRO A 159 -1.39 -12.56 -4.21
CA PRO A 159 -2.72 -11.95 -4.35
C PRO A 159 -3.86 -12.82 -3.81
N ALA A 160 -3.77 -14.15 -3.98
CA ALA A 160 -4.77 -15.09 -3.46
C ALA A 160 -4.70 -15.18 -1.92
N VAL A 161 -3.49 -15.19 -1.35
CA VAL A 161 -3.27 -15.14 0.10
C VAL A 161 -3.87 -13.87 0.68
N LYS A 162 -3.58 -12.70 0.09
CA LYS A 162 -4.14 -11.42 0.51
C LYS A 162 -5.67 -11.44 0.51
N ALA A 163 -6.29 -11.90 -0.58
CA ALA A 163 -7.74 -11.98 -0.69
C ALA A 163 -8.38 -12.87 0.37
N LYS A 164 -7.75 -14.03 0.68
CA LYS A 164 -8.20 -14.93 1.74
C LYS A 164 -8.08 -14.29 3.13
N ILE A 165 -6.98 -13.63 3.43
CA ILE A 165 -6.77 -12.96 4.72
C ILE A 165 -7.84 -11.87 4.93
N ILE A 166 -8.12 -11.05 3.91
CA ILE A 166 -9.21 -10.05 3.97
C ILE A 166 -10.55 -10.74 4.18
N GLY A 167 -10.79 -11.88 3.53
CA GLY A 167 -11.98 -12.72 3.74
C GLY A 167 -12.14 -13.20 5.18
N TYR A 168 -11.04 -13.63 5.82
CA TYR A 168 -11.03 -14.06 7.22
C TYR A 168 -11.33 -12.90 8.17
N PHE A 169 -10.78 -11.72 7.92
CA PHE A 169 -11.10 -10.52 8.69
C PHE A 169 -12.59 -10.17 8.59
N ARG A 170 -13.18 -10.24 7.40
CA ARG A 170 -14.62 -10.02 7.21
C ARG A 170 -15.46 -11.03 8.00
N ALA A 171 -15.11 -12.30 7.92
CA ALA A 171 -15.82 -13.36 8.64
C ALA A 171 -15.71 -13.16 10.16
N ALA A 172 -14.51 -12.95 10.69
CA ALA A 172 -14.27 -12.74 12.11
C ALA A 172 -14.97 -11.49 12.66
N SER A 173 -15.09 -10.41 11.86
CA SER A 173 -15.84 -9.21 12.25
C SER A 173 -17.36 -9.40 12.18
N ALA A 174 -17.84 -10.45 11.51
CA ALA A 174 -19.27 -10.75 11.35
C ALA A 174 -19.80 -11.70 12.44
N GLU A 175 -18.93 -12.48 13.08
CA GLU A 175 -19.33 -13.44 14.13
C GLU A 175 -19.80 -12.70 15.38
N PRO A 176 -21.00 -12.99 15.90
CA PRO A 176 -21.41 -12.45 17.19
C PRO A 176 -20.53 -13.08 18.30
N LYS A 177 -20.14 -12.28 19.30
CA LYS A 177 -19.51 -12.83 20.52
C LYS A 177 -20.45 -13.89 21.12
N SER A 178 -19.96 -15.14 21.16
CA SER A 178 -20.61 -16.20 21.92
C SER A 178 -20.43 -16.01 23.42
#